data_7e432a8223a94584711ebc7b5a7ebc59
#
_entry.id   7e432a8223a94584711ebc7b5a7ebc59
#
_cell.length_a   1.000
_cell.length_b   1.000
_cell.length_c   1.000
_cell.angle_alpha   90.00
_cell.angle_beta   90.00
_cell.angle_gamma   90.00
#
_symmetry.space_group_name_H-M   'P 1'
#
loop_
_entity.id
_entity.type
_entity.pdbx_description
1 polymer ?
#
loop_
_entity_poly.entity_id
_entity_poly.type
_entity_poly.pdbx_seq_one_letter_code
_entity_poly.pdbx_strand_id
1 'polypeptide(L)'
;MSTEEFYNTIVIGGGQAGLAAGYFLAQQGQNFAILDGESRIGTAWRQRWDSLRLFTPAQFNGLPGMPFPGGDNYFPSKDEAADYLESYALKFHLPIRPDTKIDRLERDGDSYRLSSTAQSFKAKNVIVATGAYQSPQYPTFAAQLDPEICQLHSFAYRNPDQVPAGRVLVVGAGNSGAEIGLELRKAGREVWLSGRDVGHIPANQLGKYFGGRPYWWLISHVLSIDTPVGRKMQAQVRQHGNPLIRSNRKDVLNAGIQVAPRLAGVQAGKPLLQDGRTLDVDAVVWSTGFRPDYQWIKLPIFNGNGVPHHERGVVPGAKGLYFVGLHFQTALTSALIGGVGKDAQYITRFMQNS
;
A
#
# COMPACT_ATOMS: atom_id res chain seq x y z
N MET A 1 -7.10 15.54 -34.70
CA MET A 1 -5.73 15.27 -34.18
C MET A 1 -5.76 15.65 -32.71
N SER A 2 -5.67 14.71 -31.78
CA SER A 2 -5.54 15.02 -30.36
C SER A 2 -4.17 15.66 -30.16
N THR A 3 -4.14 16.91 -29.69
CA THR A 3 -2.91 17.61 -29.32
C THR A 3 -2.27 16.86 -28.15
N GLU A 4 -1.08 16.27 -28.38
CA GLU A 4 -0.30 15.62 -27.33
C GLU A 4 0.17 16.70 -26.33
N GLU A 5 -0.27 16.61 -25.08
CA GLU A 5 0.12 17.57 -24.02
C GLU A 5 1.54 17.25 -23.54
N PHE A 6 2.41 18.27 -23.48
CA PHE A 6 3.79 18.14 -23.03
C PHE A 6 4.01 18.73 -21.63
N TYR A 7 4.68 17.97 -20.77
CA TYR A 7 5.07 18.38 -19.42
C TYR A 7 6.58 18.16 -19.17
N ASN A 8 7.16 18.96 -18.28
CA ASN A 8 8.50 18.64 -17.79
C ASN A 8 8.48 17.38 -16.95
N THR A 9 7.44 17.20 -16.12
CA THR A 9 7.28 16.03 -15.26
C THR A 9 5.83 15.56 -15.23
N ILE A 10 5.60 14.27 -15.37
CA ILE A 10 4.31 13.65 -15.08
C ILE A 10 4.47 12.73 -13.87
N VAL A 11 3.57 12.87 -12.91
CA VAL A 11 3.42 11.97 -11.77
C VAL A 11 2.23 11.06 -12.04
N ILE A 12 2.42 9.74 -11.96
CA ILE A 12 1.36 8.75 -12.16
C ILE A 12 0.91 8.22 -10.81
N GLY A 13 -0.34 8.54 -10.44
CA GLY A 13 -0.97 8.21 -9.17
C GLY A 13 -1.09 9.42 -8.23
N GLY A 14 -2.31 9.75 -7.82
CA GLY A 14 -2.69 10.84 -6.91
C GLY A 14 -2.80 10.43 -5.44
N GLY A 15 -2.19 9.30 -5.05
CA GLY A 15 -2.08 8.90 -3.64
C GLY A 15 -1.06 9.72 -2.85
N GLN A 16 -0.81 9.36 -1.58
CA GLN A 16 0.15 10.05 -0.71
C GLN A 16 1.53 10.28 -1.34
N ALA A 17 2.01 9.34 -2.15
CA ALA A 17 3.31 9.43 -2.79
C ALA A 17 3.33 10.48 -3.91
N GLY A 18 2.32 10.46 -4.77
CA GLY A 18 2.21 11.43 -5.85
C GLY A 18 1.93 12.84 -5.36
N LEU A 19 1.09 12.99 -4.34
CA LEU A 19 0.82 14.29 -3.72
C LEU A 19 2.07 14.88 -3.07
N ALA A 20 2.87 14.05 -2.36
CA ALA A 20 4.13 14.50 -1.78
C ALA A 20 5.14 14.92 -2.87
N ALA A 21 5.24 14.19 -3.97
CA ALA A 21 6.08 14.56 -5.11
C ALA A 21 5.57 15.87 -5.76
N GLY A 22 4.26 15.98 -5.97
CA GLY A 22 3.61 17.19 -6.51
C GLY A 22 3.88 18.44 -5.67
N TYR A 23 3.86 18.31 -4.35
CA TYR A 23 4.22 19.41 -3.46
C TYR A 23 5.62 19.95 -3.73
N PHE A 24 6.62 19.10 -3.82
CA PHE A 24 7.99 19.55 -4.08
C PHE A 24 8.16 20.06 -5.51
N LEU A 25 7.51 19.47 -6.50
CA LEU A 25 7.52 20.00 -7.88
C LEU A 25 6.89 21.38 -7.98
N ALA A 26 5.78 21.62 -7.26
CA ALA A 26 5.14 22.94 -7.17
C ALA A 26 6.06 23.98 -6.49
N GLN A 27 6.74 23.60 -5.39
CA GLN A 27 7.71 24.47 -4.72
C GLN A 27 8.90 24.84 -5.64
N GLN A 28 9.21 24.00 -6.62
CA GLN A 28 10.26 24.22 -7.60
C GLN A 28 9.78 24.98 -8.85
N GLY A 29 8.50 25.37 -8.92
CA GLY A 29 7.92 26.05 -10.07
C GLY A 29 7.92 25.22 -11.36
N GLN A 30 7.91 23.88 -11.25
CA GLN A 30 7.96 22.98 -12.40
C GLN A 30 6.63 22.96 -13.16
N ASN A 31 6.69 22.78 -14.49
CA ASN A 31 5.52 22.41 -15.29
C ASN A 31 5.28 20.92 -15.14
N PHE A 32 4.25 20.51 -14.40
CA PHE A 32 3.93 19.09 -14.15
C PHE A 32 2.42 18.86 -14.08
N ALA A 33 2.03 17.57 -14.20
CA ALA A 33 0.68 17.10 -13.91
C ALA A 33 0.74 15.83 -13.07
N ILE A 34 -0.30 15.60 -12.24
CA ILE A 34 -0.54 14.35 -11.53
C ILE A 34 -1.71 13.65 -12.21
N LEU A 35 -1.46 12.50 -12.82
CA LEU A 35 -2.48 11.72 -13.51
C LEU A 35 -2.96 10.61 -12.56
N ASP A 36 -4.25 10.59 -12.26
CA ASP A 36 -4.85 9.57 -11.39
C ASP A 36 -5.96 8.82 -12.13
N GLY A 37 -5.96 7.50 -12.02
CA GLY A 37 -6.99 6.65 -12.63
C GLY A 37 -8.34 6.70 -11.90
N GLU A 38 -8.39 7.27 -10.71
CA GLU A 38 -9.61 7.42 -9.93
C GLU A 38 -10.25 8.79 -10.18
N SER A 39 -11.57 8.85 -10.00
CA SER A 39 -12.34 10.09 -10.18
C SER A 39 -12.12 11.11 -9.04
N ARG A 40 -11.60 10.65 -7.89
CA ARG A 40 -11.43 11.47 -6.69
C ARG A 40 -10.19 11.06 -5.91
N ILE A 41 -9.44 12.04 -5.42
CA ILE A 41 -8.31 11.79 -4.52
C ILE A 41 -8.77 11.10 -3.24
N GLY A 42 -7.97 10.14 -2.77
CA GLY A 42 -8.29 9.36 -1.57
C GLY A 42 -9.17 8.13 -1.80
N THR A 43 -9.65 7.87 -3.02
CA THR A 43 -10.50 6.71 -3.36
C THR A 43 -9.88 5.40 -2.89
N ALA A 44 -8.59 5.19 -3.05
CA ALA A 44 -7.89 3.99 -2.59
C ALA A 44 -8.00 3.75 -1.08
N TRP A 45 -8.16 4.80 -0.28
CA TRP A 45 -8.44 4.71 1.15
C TRP A 45 -9.93 4.47 1.42
N ARG A 46 -10.83 5.24 0.78
CA ARG A 46 -12.30 5.10 0.94
C ARG A 46 -12.79 3.69 0.63
N GLN A 47 -12.13 3.01 -0.31
CA GLN A 47 -12.45 1.64 -0.72
C GLN A 47 -11.94 0.55 0.25
N ARG A 48 -11.33 0.89 1.39
CA ARG A 48 -10.97 -0.09 2.43
C ARG A 48 -12.17 -0.45 3.30
N TRP A 49 -12.01 -1.47 4.15
CA TRP A 49 -13.09 -1.89 5.05
C TRP A 49 -13.45 -0.78 6.06
N ASP A 50 -14.70 -0.79 6.49
CA ASP A 50 -15.31 0.36 7.17
C ASP A 50 -14.65 0.68 8.53
N SER A 51 -14.22 -0.33 9.27
CA SER A 51 -13.56 -0.15 10.56
C SER A 51 -12.05 0.12 10.46
N LEU A 52 -11.48 0.21 9.24
CA LEU A 52 -10.03 0.44 9.10
C LEU A 52 -9.62 1.74 9.76
N ARG A 53 -8.60 1.65 10.60
CA ARG A 53 -7.85 2.79 11.12
C ARG A 53 -6.39 2.67 10.75
N LEU A 54 -5.75 3.80 10.52
CA LEU A 54 -4.30 3.84 10.33
C LEU A 54 -3.61 3.21 11.54
N PHE A 55 -2.52 2.52 11.31
CA PHE A 55 -1.72 1.96 12.40
C PHE A 55 -0.65 2.94 12.91
N THR A 56 -0.53 4.11 12.29
CA THR A 56 0.30 5.23 12.76
C THR A 56 -0.60 6.31 13.37
N PRO A 57 -0.24 6.88 14.52
CA PRO A 57 -0.96 8.01 15.10
C PRO A 57 -0.92 9.25 14.21
N ALA A 58 -1.93 10.12 14.33
CA ALA A 58 -2.12 11.32 13.51
C ALA A 58 -0.87 12.22 13.42
N GLN A 59 -0.19 12.42 14.55
CA GLN A 59 1.03 13.25 14.60
C GLN A 59 2.17 12.75 13.69
N PHE A 60 2.10 11.52 13.19
CA PHE A 60 3.08 10.92 12.28
C PHE A 60 2.54 10.70 10.86
N ASN A 61 1.35 11.19 10.53
CA ASN A 61 0.72 11.01 9.22
C ASN A 61 0.74 12.28 8.34
N GLY A 62 1.45 13.34 8.76
CA GLY A 62 1.56 14.57 7.97
C GLY A 62 2.36 14.37 6.69
N LEU A 63 1.85 14.89 5.58
CA LEU A 63 2.62 15.11 4.35
C LEU A 63 3.43 16.42 4.44
N PRO A 64 4.45 16.61 3.59
CA PRO A 64 5.25 17.83 3.58
C PRO A 64 4.39 19.11 3.52
N GLY A 65 4.63 20.07 4.41
CA GLY A 65 3.92 21.34 4.45
C GLY A 65 2.53 21.32 5.10
N MET A 66 2.01 20.15 5.50
CA MET A 66 0.70 20.05 6.16
C MET A 66 0.69 18.93 7.20
N PRO A 67 0.55 19.23 8.51
CA PRO A 67 0.36 18.20 9.52
C PRO A 67 -0.99 17.50 9.32
N PHE A 68 -1.06 16.24 9.72
CA PHE A 68 -2.33 15.52 9.78
C PHE A 68 -3.16 16.07 10.96
N PRO A 69 -4.48 16.31 10.78
CA PRO A 69 -5.34 16.76 11.86
C PRO A 69 -5.54 15.66 12.91
N GLY A 70 -5.70 16.05 14.16
CA GLY A 70 -5.91 15.13 15.30
C GLY A 70 -4.88 15.31 16.40
N GLY A 71 -5.21 14.79 17.58
CA GLY A 71 -4.35 14.83 18.75
C GLY A 71 -3.27 13.75 18.75
N ASP A 72 -2.35 13.84 19.70
CA ASP A 72 -1.37 12.80 19.97
C ASP A 72 -2.07 11.46 20.29
N ASN A 73 -1.53 10.36 19.76
CA ASN A 73 -2.07 9.00 19.91
C ASN A 73 -3.48 8.77 19.34
N TYR A 74 -4.02 9.69 18.54
CA TYR A 74 -5.22 9.45 17.77
C TYR A 74 -4.89 8.65 16.49
N PHE A 75 -5.62 7.57 16.25
CA PHE A 75 -5.47 6.73 15.06
C PHE A 75 -6.58 7.06 14.06
N PRO A 76 -6.27 7.77 12.96
CA PRO A 76 -7.25 8.18 11.97
C PRO A 76 -7.96 7.00 11.29
N SER A 77 -9.21 7.19 10.92
CA SER A 77 -9.95 6.27 10.05
C SER A 77 -9.48 6.36 8.59
N LYS A 78 -9.92 5.40 7.78
CA LYS A 78 -9.69 5.42 6.33
C LYS A 78 -10.24 6.67 5.64
N ASP A 79 -11.42 7.13 6.10
CA ASP A 79 -12.09 8.28 5.50
C ASP A 79 -11.38 9.58 5.89
N GLU A 80 -10.94 9.72 7.14
CA GLU A 80 -10.11 10.86 7.56
C GLU A 80 -8.79 10.91 6.80
N ALA A 81 -8.17 9.76 6.50
CA ALA A 81 -6.97 9.69 5.66
C ALA A 81 -7.27 10.16 4.23
N ALA A 82 -8.39 9.73 3.65
CA ALA A 82 -8.84 10.14 2.32
C ALA A 82 -9.14 11.64 2.25
N ASP A 83 -9.89 12.16 3.22
CA ASP A 83 -10.24 13.59 3.31
C ASP A 83 -9.00 14.47 3.50
N TYR A 84 -8.04 14.00 4.28
CA TYR A 84 -6.76 14.68 4.44
C TYR A 84 -5.99 14.79 3.12
N LEU A 85 -5.89 13.70 2.33
CA LEU A 85 -5.22 13.72 1.03
C LEU A 85 -5.91 14.65 0.03
N GLU A 86 -7.23 14.66 0.01
CA GLU A 86 -8.01 15.55 -0.84
C GLU A 86 -7.81 17.04 -0.43
N SER A 87 -7.88 17.33 0.87
CA SER A 87 -7.61 18.65 1.43
C SER A 87 -6.18 19.12 1.15
N TYR A 88 -5.22 18.19 1.18
CA TYR A 88 -3.82 18.46 0.84
C TYR A 88 -3.68 18.89 -0.63
N ALA A 89 -4.30 18.16 -1.55
CA ALA A 89 -4.27 18.49 -2.96
C ALA A 89 -4.88 19.87 -3.25
N LEU A 90 -6.00 20.19 -2.62
CA LEU A 90 -6.67 21.49 -2.73
C LEU A 90 -5.82 22.62 -2.14
N LYS A 91 -5.28 22.42 -0.93
CA LYS A 91 -4.46 23.45 -0.24
C LYS A 91 -3.26 23.90 -1.05
N PHE A 92 -2.60 22.96 -1.72
CA PHE A 92 -1.39 23.25 -2.50
C PHE A 92 -1.66 23.43 -4.00
N HIS A 93 -2.94 23.51 -4.41
CA HIS A 93 -3.37 23.70 -5.80
C HIS A 93 -2.64 22.76 -6.78
N LEU A 94 -2.52 21.47 -6.39
CA LEU A 94 -1.80 20.51 -7.22
C LEU A 94 -2.56 20.22 -8.52
N PRO A 95 -1.87 20.21 -9.69
CA PRO A 95 -2.51 20.05 -11.00
C PRO A 95 -2.88 18.56 -11.24
N ILE A 96 -3.98 18.13 -10.63
CA ILE A 96 -4.47 16.76 -10.70
C ILE A 96 -5.39 16.60 -11.91
N ARG A 97 -5.20 15.52 -12.66
CA ARG A 97 -6.07 15.04 -13.74
C ARG A 97 -6.69 13.73 -13.28
N PRO A 98 -7.90 13.75 -12.74
CA PRO A 98 -8.64 12.53 -12.37
C PRO A 98 -9.08 11.77 -13.62
N ASP A 99 -9.63 10.57 -13.43
CA ASP A 99 -10.12 9.68 -14.50
C ASP A 99 -9.11 9.45 -15.63
N THR A 100 -7.80 9.55 -15.30
CA THR A 100 -6.70 9.47 -16.26
C THR A 100 -5.81 8.28 -15.95
N LYS A 101 -6.32 7.08 -16.19
CA LYS A 101 -5.57 5.84 -16.02
C LYS A 101 -4.59 5.68 -17.18
N ILE A 102 -3.32 5.54 -16.86
CA ILE A 102 -2.27 5.26 -17.84
C ILE A 102 -2.19 3.76 -18.10
N ASP A 103 -2.37 3.38 -19.35
CA ASP A 103 -2.36 2.00 -19.83
C ASP A 103 -1.04 1.62 -20.49
N ARG A 104 -0.21 2.63 -20.86
CA ARG A 104 1.09 2.41 -21.49
C ARG A 104 2.06 3.56 -21.18
N LEU A 105 3.28 3.19 -20.79
CA LEU A 105 4.44 4.08 -20.67
C LEU A 105 5.58 3.50 -21.49
N GLU A 106 6.13 4.29 -22.40
CA GLU A 106 7.25 3.89 -23.26
C GLU A 106 8.23 5.03 -23.48
N ARG A 107 9.45 4.69 -23.93
CA ARG A 107 10.46 5.68 -24.29
C ARG A 107 10.12 6.30 -25.65
N ASP A 108 10.28 7.61 -25.78
CA ASP A 108 10.10 8.37 -27.02
C ASP A 108 11.25 9.40 -27.19
N GLY A 109 12.34 8.96 -27.79
CA GLY A 109 13.58 9.72 -27.86
C GLY A 109 14.13 10.05 -26.49
N ASP A 110 14.34 11.32 -26.18
CA ASP A 110 14.83 11.80 -24.86
C ASP A 110 13.70 12.01 -23.84
N SER A 111 12.46 11.64 -24.19
CA SER A 111 11.28 11.79 -23.37
C SER A 111 10.52 10.47 -23.21
N TYR A 112 9.40 10.51 -22.53
CA TYR A 112 8.47 9.42 -22.34
C TYR A 112 7.13 9.76 -22.95
N ARG A 113 6.50 8.77 -23.57
CA ARG A 113 5.10 8.82 -24.00
C ARG A 113 4.25 8.03 -23.03
N LEU A 114 3.17 8.65 -22.58
CA LEU A 114 2.18 8.05 -21.72
C LEU A 114 0.84 8.03 -22.46
N SER A 115 0.20 6.86 -22.52
CA SER A 115 -1.08 6.71 -23.17
C SER A 115 -2.13 6.22 -22.20
N SER A 116 -3.31 6.83 -22.27
CA SER A 116 -4.56 6.34 -21.68
C SER A 116 -5.54 5.99 -22.80
N THR A 117 -6.69 5.43 -22.46
CA THR A 117 -7.75 5.15 -23.46
C THR A 117 -8.26 6.40 -24.20
N ALA A 118 -8.18 7.58 -23.56
CA ALA A 118 -8.75 8.82 -24.09
C ALA A 118 -7.70 9.75 -24.74
N GLN A 119 -6.45 9.75 -24.27
CA GLN A 119 -5.46 10.75 -24.66
C GLN A 119 -4.02 10.28 -24.43
N SER A 120 -3.09 11.00 -25.04
CA SER A 120 -1.65 10.76 -24.88
C SER A 120 -0.95 11.99 -24.35
N PHE A 121 0.10 11.75 -23.58
CA PHE A 121 0.94 12.77 -22.98
C PHE A 121 2.40 12.51 -23.29
N LYS A 122 3.21 13.56 -23.27
CA LYS A 122 4.65 13.48 -23.38
C LYS A 122 5.33 14.18 -22.21
N ALA A 123 6.37 13.58 -21.63
CA ALA A 123 7.09 14.15 -20.50
C ALA A 123 8.58 13.86 -20.56
N LYS A 124 9.41 14.81 -20.10
CA LYS A 124 10.85 14.57 -19.92
C LYS A 124 11.10 13.61 -18.77
N ASN A 125 10.32 13.78 -17.68
CA ASN A 125 10.45 13.00 -16.46
C ASN A 125 9.11 12.35 -16.09
N VAL A 126 9.17 11.14 -15.57
CA VAL A 126 8.00 10.40 -15.08
C VAL A 126 8.29 9.90 -13.66
N ILE A 127 7.40 10.19 -12.72
CA ILE A 127 7.41 9.66 -11.37
C ILE A 127 6.25 8.66 -11.25
N VAL A 128 6.58 7.38 -11.09
CA VAL A 128 5.60 6.32 -10.84
C VAL A 128 5.29 6.28 -9.35
N ALA A 129 4.07 6.67 -8.97
CA ALA A 129 3.59 6.79 -7.59
C ALA A 129 2.30 5.99 -7.35
N THR A 130 2.09 4.89 -8.10
CA THR A 130 0.86 4.09 -8.12
C THR A 130 0.69 3.18 -6.89
N GLY A 131 1.67 3.15 -5.99
CA GLY A 131 1.64 2.31 -4.78
C GLY A 131 1.79 0.81 -5.08
N ALA A 132 1.74 0.00 -4.02
CA ALA A 132 1.96 -1.44 -4.10
C ALA A 132 0.68 -2.30 -3.97
N TYR A 133 -0.48 -1.68 -3.70
CA TYR A 133 -1.73 -2.37 -3.40
C TYR A 133 -2.69 -2.35 -4.60
N GLN A 134 -2.21 -2.76 -5.79
CA GLN A 134 -2.95 -2.62 -7.03
C GLN A 134 -3.78 -3.88 -7.35
N SER A 135 -3.14 -5.05 -7.42
CA SER A 135 -3.80 -6.30 -7.79
C SER A 135 -3.91 -7.25 -6.60
N PRO A 136 -5.14 -7.63 -6.18
CA PRO A 136 -5.36 -8.64 -5.14
C PRO A 136 -4.68 -9.97 -5.51
N GLN A 137 -4.02 -10.59 -4.55
CA GLN A 137 -3.32 -11.84 -4.76
C GLN A 137 -4.11 -13.02 -4.19
N TYR A 138 -4.53 -13.94 -5.05
CA TYR A 138 -5.15 -15.20 -4.67
C TYR A 138 -4.17 -16.36 -4.83
N PRO A 139 -4.20 -17.38 -3.96
CA PRO A 139 -3.52 -18.63 -4.22
C PRO A 139 -4.10 -19.30 -5.47
N THR A 140 -3.27 -20.01 -6.23
CA THR A 140 -3.68 -20.67 -7.48
C THR A 140 -4.79 -21.71 -7.28
N PHE A 141 -4.88 -22.30 -6.11
CA PHE A 141 -5.88 -23.29 -5.75
C PHE A 141 -7.21 -22.67 -5.26
N ALA A 142 -7.33 -21.36 -5.13
CA ALA A 142 -8.55 -20.72 -4.62
C ALA A 142 -9.81 -21.06 -5.45
N ALA A 143 -9.65 -21.22 -6.76
CA ALA A 143 -10.73 -21.60 -7.66
C ALA A 143 -11.21 -23.08 -7.49
N GLN A 144 -10.50 -23.89 -6.71
CA GLN A 144 -10.83 -25.30 -6.44
C GLN A 144 -11.75 -25.46 -5.22
N LEU A 145 -12.00 -24.37 -4.47
CA LEU A 145 -12.97 -24.39 -3.37
C LEU A 145 -14.38 -24.63 -3.90
N ASP A 146 -15.19 -25.26 -3.07
CA ASP A 146 -16.60 -25.46 -3.37
C ASP A 146 -17.26 -24.14 -3.71
N PRO A 147 -18.03 -24.03 -4.82
CA PRO A 147 -18.71 -22.79 -5.21
C PRO A 147 -19.69 -22.25 -4.17
N GLU A 148 -20.19 -23.07 -3.25
CA GLU A 148 -21.05 -22.63 -2.15
C GLU A 148 -20.28 -21.86 -1.06
N ILE A 149 -18.94 -22.01 -0.98
CA ILE A 149 -18.11 -21.26 -0.06
C ILE A 149 -17.95 -19.82 -0.57
N CYS A 150 -18.47 -18.86 0.20
CA CYS A 150 -18.29 -17.43 -0.11
C CYS A 150 -16.81 -17.05 -0.09
N GLN A 151 -16.29 -16.49 -1.18
CA GLN A 151 -14.89 -16.06 -1.27
C GLN A 151 -14.79 -14.56 -1.44
N LEU A 152 -14.04 -13.89 -0.58
CA LEU A 152 -13.85 -12.45 -0.60
C LEU A 152 -12.38 -12.11 -0.34
N HIS A 153 -11.77 -11.26 -1.18
CA HIS A 153 -10.45 -10.71 -0.87
C HIS A 153 -10.57 -9.51 0.07
N SER A 154 -9.59 -9.29 0.95
CA SER A 154 -9.53 -8.11 1.84
C SER A 154 -9.63 -6.77 1.11
N PHE A 155 -9.36 -6.74 -0.19
CA PHE A 155 -9.59 -5.57 -1.05
C PHE A 155 -11.07 -5.27 -1.26
N ALA A 156 -11.89 -6.29 -1.44
CA ALA A 156 -13.33 -6.17 -1.67
C ALA A 156 -14.14 -6.19 -0.36
N TYR A 157 -13.54 -6.67 0.74
CA TYR A 157 -14.17 -6.68 2.05
C TYR A 157 -14.42 -5.25 2.56
N ARG A 158 -15.64 -4.98 3.05
CA ARG A 158 -16.06 -3.71 3.64
C ARG A 158 -16.45 -3.86 5.12
N ASN A 159 -17.28 -4.84 5.40
CA ASN A 159 -17.79 -5.10 6.76
C ASN A 159 -18.29 -6.55 6.88
N PRO A 160 -18.62 -7.01 8.09
CA PRO A 160 -19.07 -8.38 8.34
C PRO A 160 -20.37 -8.78 7.60
N ASP A 161 -21.18 -7.85 7.18
CA ASP A 161 -22.47 -8.16 6.52
C ASP A 161 -22.29 -8.77 5.12
N GLN A 162 -21.10 -8.58 4.52
CA GLN A 162 -20.77 -9.23 3.25
C GLN A 162 -20.40 -10.71 3.39
N VAL A 163 -20.22 -11.20 4.63
CA VAL A 163 -19.80 -12.56 4.92
C VAL A 163 -20.93 -13.32 5.58
N PRO A 164 -21.31 -14.53 5.10
CA PRO A 164 -22.38 -15.31 5.70
C PRO A 164 -22.18 -15.51 7.20
N ALA A 165 -23.28 -15.69 7.92
CA ALA A 165 -23.23 -16.15 9.29
C ALA A 165 -22.61 -17.58 9.32
N GLY A 166 -21.80 -17.87 10.36
CA GLY A 166 -21.20 -19.19 10.51
C GLY A 166 -19.68 -19.16 10.61
N ARG A 167 -19.05 -20.11 9.94
CA ARG A 167 -17.62 -20.43 10.06
C ARG A 167 -16.82 -19.73 8.96
N VAL A 168 -15.83 -18.94 9.34
CA VAL A 168 -15.04 -18.15 8.40
C VAL A 168 -13.55 -18.45 8.55
N LEU A 169 -12.90 -18.78 7.45
CA LEU A 169 -11.44 -18.88 7.38
C LEU A 169 -10.86 -17.57 6.83
N VAL A 170 -10.07 -16.88 7.64
CA VAL A 170 -9.25 -15.76 7.18
C VAL A 170 -7.86 -16.29 6.83
N VAL A 171 -7.46 -16.14 5.57
CA VAL A 171 -6.16 -16.61 5.06
C VAL A 171 -5.20 -15.44 4.93
N GLY A 172 -4.11 -15.47 5.73
CA GLY A 172 -3.13 -14.39 5.85
C GLY A 172 -3.19 -13.73 7.23
N ALA A 173 -2.19 -13.99 8.08
CA ALA A 173 -2.13 -13.50 9.45
C ALA A 173 -1.36 -12.17 9.61
N GLY A 174 -1.30 -11.35 8.56
CA GLY A 174 -0.80 -9.97 8.61
C GLY A 174 -1.84 -9.00 9.21
N ASN A 175 -1.52 -7.68 9.17
CA ASN A 175 -2.39 -6.66 9.78
C ASN A 175 -3.85 -6.74 9.29
N SER A 176 -4.08 -6.82 7.98
CA SER A 176 -5.45 -6.92 7.44
C SER A 176 -6.18 -8.17 7.91
N GLY A 177 -5.52 -9.34 7.89
CA GLY A 177 -6.17 -10.58 8.31
C GLY A 177 -6.49 -10.61 9.80
N ALA A 178 -5.59 -10.12 10.64
CA ALA A 178 -5.83 -10.03 12.07
C ALA A 178 -6.98 -9.06 12.41
N GLU A 179 -7.00 -7.87 11.80
CA GLU A 179 -8.06 -6.87 12.04
C GLU A 179 -9.42 -7.30 11.51
N ILE A 180 -9.48 -7.85 10.29
CA ILE A 180 -10.72 -8.41 9.71
C ILE A 180 -11.22 -9.61 10.52
N GLY A 181 -10.31 -10.49 10.95
CA GLY A 181 -10.66 -11.62 11.80
C GLY A 181 -11.26 -11.20 13.14
N LEU A 182 -10.70 -10.18 13.78
CA LEU A 182 -11.22 -9.59 15.03
C LEU A 182 -12.61 -8.95 14.81
N GLU A 183 -12.81 -8.25 13.71
CA GLU A 183 -14.09 -7.64 13.35
C GLU A 183 -15.17 -8.71 13.10
N LEU A 184 -14.87 -9.74 12.31
CA LEU A 184 -15.77 -10.86 12.06
C LEU A 184 -16.13 -11.60 13.36
N ARG A 185 -15.15 -11.83 14.23
CA ARG A 185 -15.38 -12.46 15.53
C ARG A 185 -16.30 -11.62 16.42
N LYS A 186 -16.09 -10.30 16.45
CA LYS A 186 -16.96 -9.36 17.17
C LYS A 186 -18.39 -9.36 16.62
N ALA A 187 -18.57 -9.61 15.33
CA ALA A 187 -19.86 -9.75 14.66
C ALA A 187 -20.49 -11.17 14.81
N GLY A 188 -19.94 -12.00 15.71
CA GLY A 188 -20.50 -13.32 16.04
C GLY A 188 -20.11 -14.46 15.12
N ARG A 189 -19.18 -14.27 14.17
CA ARG A 189 -18.68 -15.36 13.31
C ARG A 189 -17.74 -16.28 14.10
N GLU A 190 -17.71 -17.56 13.76
CA GLU A 190 -16.68 -18.47 14.21
C GLU A 190 -15.48 -18.35 13.26
N VAL A 191 -14.31 -17.90 13.76
CA VAL A 191 -13.21 -17.48 12.91
C VAL A 191 -11.98 -18.34 13.12
N TRP A 192 -11.42 -18.85 12.01
CA TRP A 192 -10.06 -19.38 11.90
C TRP A 192 -9.16 -18.36 11.22
N LEU A 193 -7.97 -18.15 11.78
CA LEU A 193 -6.92 -17.32 11.18
C LEU A 193 -5.74 -18.24 10.76
N SER A 194 -5.57 -18.42 9.46
CA SER A 194 -4.49 -19.23 8.88
C SER A 194 -3.40 -18.35 8.30
N GLY A 195 -2.15 -18.55 8.70
CA GLY A 195 -1.03 -17.77 8.16
C GLY A 195 0.26 -17.97 8.95
N ARG A 196 1.32 -17.28 8.49
CA ARG A 196 2.58 -17.22 9.26
C ARG A 196 2.41 -16.26 10.42
N ASP A 197 3.09 -16.57 11.53
CA ASP A 197 3.32 -15.56 12.54
C ASP A 197 4.32 -14.53 11.99
N VAL A 198 3.86 -13.31 11.76
CA VAL A 198 4.67 -12.21 11.22
C VAL A 198 5.37 -11.41 12.32
N GLY A 199 5.22 -11.84 13.57
CA GLY A 199 5.70 -11.10 14.74
C GLY A 199 4.85 -9.85 15.03
N HIS A 200 5.26 -9.10 16.04
CA HIS A 200 4.55 -7.90 16.50
C HIS A 200 5.54 -6.80 16.86
N ILE A 201 5.25 -5.58 16.43
CA ILE A 201 5.94 -4.38 16.89
C ILE A 201 5.05 -3.68 17.90
N PRO A 202 5.45 -3.52 19.18
CA PRO A 202 4.62 -2.93 20.22
C PRO A 202 4.57 -1.38 20.08
N ALA A 203 4.18 -0.91 18.90
CA ALA A 203 4.12 0.52 18.57
C ALA A 203 3.23 1.31 19.55
N ASN A 204 2.09 0.72 19.95
CA ASN A 204 1.17 1.33 20.92
C ASN A 204 1.78 1.48 22.31
N GLN A 205 2.70 0.58 22.72
CA GLN A 205 3.40 0.67 24.01
C GLN A 205 4.56 1.66 23.92
N LEU A 206 5.31 1.63 22.83
CA LEU A 206 6.43 2.54 22.58
C LEU A 206 5.94 3.98 22.34
N GLY A 207 4.73 4.13 21.76
CA GLY A 207 4.08 5.42 21.54
C GLY A 207 3.68 6.18 22.81
N LYS A 208 3.59 5.50 23.97
CA LYS A 208 3.29 6.14 25.25
C LYS A 208 4.44 7.00 25.79
N TYR A 209 5.67 6.72 25.36
CA TYR A 209 6.85 7.45 25.81
C TYR A 209 7.13 8.62 24.87
N PHE A 210 7.12 9.85 25.39
CA PHE A 210 7.40 11.09 24.65
C PHE A 210 6.56 11.23 23.36
N GLY A 211 5.28 10.82 23.39
CA GLY A 211 4.39 10.86 22.24
C GLY A 211 4.86 10.00 21.04
N GLY A 212 5.65 8.96 21.29
CA GLY A 212 6.16 8.07 20.23
C GLY A 212 7.24 8.66 19.32
N ARG A 213 7.68 9.90 19.57
CA ARG A 213 8.70 10.58 18.74
C ARG A 213 10.02 9.83 18.63
N PRO A 214 10.61 9.27 19.73
CA PRO A 214 11.83 8.49 19.63
C PRO A 214 11.64 7.22 18.80
N TYR A 215 10.48 6.56 18.93
CA TYR A 215 10.16 5.39 18.14
C TYR A 215 10.00 5.73 16.65
N TRP A 216 9.29 6.82 16.32
CA TRP A 216 9.15 7.29 14.94
C TRP A 216 10.51 7.65 14.32
N TRP A 217 11.35 8.32 15.11
CA TRP A 217 12.72 8.63 14.68
C TRP A 217 13.52 7.36 14.39
N LEU A 218 13.45 6.35 15.26
CA LEU A 218 14.12 5.06 15.08
C LEU A 218 13.71 4.40 13.76
N ILE A 219 12.41 4.21 13.52
CA ILE A 219 11.91 3.52 12.31
C ILE A 219 12.14 4.30 11.02
N SER A 220 12.29 5.63 11.12
CA SER A 220 12.50 6.52 9.97
C SER A 220 13.98 6.75 9.64
N HIS A 221 14.90 6.53 10.57
CA HIS A 221 16.33 6.82 10.39
C HIS A 221 17.21 5.61 10.62
N VAL A 222 16.97 4.82 11.66
CA VAL A 222 17.78 3.63 11.94
C VAL A 222 17.35 2.45 11.06
N LEU A 223 16.03 2.26 10.86
CA LEU A 223 15.53 1.25 9.94
C LEU A 223 15.48 1.80 8.50
N SER A 224 16.62 2.27 8.01
CA SER A 224 16.82 2.79 6.65
C SER A 224 17.94 2.03 5.95
N ILE A 225 17.96 2.08 4.63
CA ILE A 225 19.01 1.45 3.81
C ILE A 225 20.40 2.04 4.05
N ASP A 226 20.47 3.19 4.72
CA ASP A 226 21.74 3.82 5.11
C ASP A 226 22.45 3.09 6.25
N THR A 227 21.72 2.25 6.99
CA THR A 227 22.25 1.50 8.11
C THR A 227 22.31 -0.01 7.81
N PRO A 228 23.27 -0.75 8.41
CA PRO A 228 23.34 -2.21 8.28
C PRO A 228 22.06 -2.90 8.80
N VAL A 229 21.48 -2.38 9.91
CA VAL A 229 20.26 -2.92 10.51
C VAL A 229 19.06 -2.73 9.58
N GLY A 230 18.94 -1.54 8.97
CA GLY A 230 17.86 -1.27 8.01
C GLY A 230 17.97 -2.11 6.76
N ARG A 231 19.17 -2.33 6.20
CA ARG A 231 19.35 -3.25 5.05
C ARG A 231 18.93 -4.69 5.38
N LYS A 232 19.27 -5.18 6.57
CA LYS A 232 18.83 -6.50 7.04
C LYS A 232 17.29 -6.55 7.19
N MET A 233 16.70 -5.51 7.76
CA MET A 233 15.24 -5.39 7.91
C MET A 233 14.54 -5.33 6.55
N GLN A 234 15.07 -4.59 5.58
CA GLN A 234 14.53 -4.53 4.21
C GLN A 234 14.41 -5.94 3.59
N ALA A 235 15.46 -6.76 3.73
CA ALA A 235 15.45 -8.13 3.23
C ALA A 235 14.37 -8.98 3.92
N GLN A 236 14.21 -8.85 5.24
CA GLN A 236 13.18 -9.55 6.00
C GLN A 236 11.76 -9.13 5.61
N VAL A 237 11.49 -7.83 5.50
CA VAL A 237 10.17 -7.31 5.12
C VAL A 237 9.77 -7.76 3.72
N ARG A 238 10.70 -7.80 2.78
CA ARG A 238 10.46 -8.32 1.42
C ARG A 238 10.08 -9.81 1.40
N GLN A 239 10.60 -10.60 2.33
CA GLN A 239 10.38 -12.06 2.38
C GLN A 239 9.16 -12.45 3.24
N HIS A 240 8.91 -11.76 4.34
CA HIS A 240 7.97 -12.21 5.37
C HIS A 240 6.74 -11.31 5.55
N GLY A 241 6.72 -10.13 4.92
CA GLY A 241 5.67 -9.12 5.11
C GLY A 241 5.90 -8.25 6.37
N ASN A 242 4.98 -7.33 6.62
CA ASN A 242 5.05 -6.42 7.74
C ASN A 242 4.56 -7.08 9.03
N PRO A 243 5.25 -6.88 10.17
CA PRO A 243 4.79 -7.35 11.47
C PRO A 243 3.46 -6.69 11.87
N LEU A 244 2.73 -7.31 12.78
CA LEU A 244 1.51 -6.73 13.37
C LEU A 244 1.87 -5.47 14.16
N ILE A 245 0.99 -4.46 14.09
CA ILE A 245 1.24 -3.15 14.73
C ILE A 245 0.14 -2.82 15.75
N ARG A 246 -1.13 -2.76 15.33
CA ARG A 246 -2.25 -2.40 16.22
C ARG A 246 -2.78 -3.57 17.03
N SER A 247 -2.79 -4.75 16.45
CA SER A 247 -3.17 -6.00 17.08
C SER A 247 -1.95 -6.88 17.28
N ASN A 248 -2.06 -7.84 18.18
CA ASN A 248 -1.04 -8.86 18.40
C ASN A 248 -1.68 -10.25 18.50
N ARG A 249 -0.85 -11.28 18.55
CA ARG A 249 -1.33 -12.67 18.62
C ARG A 249 -2.19 -12.93 19.87
N LYS A 250 -1.92 -12.25 21.00
CA LYS A 250 -2.71 -12.41 22.22
C LYS A 250 -4.12 -11.85 22.04
N ASP A 251 -4.26 -10.72 21.35
CA ASP A 251 -5.58 -10.12 21.05
C ASP A 251 -6.42 -11.07 20.20
N VAL A 252 -5.82 -11.71 19.20
CA VAL A 252 -6.46 -12.71 18.34
C VAL A 252 -6.95 -13.91 19.18
N LEU A 253 -6.10 -14.47 20.04
CA LEU A 253 -6.44 -15.61 20.88
C LEU A 253 -7.49 -15.26 21.93
N ASN A 254 -7.36 -14.09 22.58
CA ASN A 254 -8.30 -13.62 23.62
C ASN A 254 -9.70 -13.35 23.04
N ALA A 255 -9.80 -12.98 21.77
CA ALA A 255 -11.08 -12.84 21.06
C ALA A 255 -11.75 -14.21 20.75
N GLY A 256 -11.06 -15.33 21.00
CA GLY A 256 -11.55 -16.66 20.70
C GLY A 256 -11.43 -17.04 19.21
N ILE A 257 -10.51 -16.40 18.47
CA ILE A 257 -10.16 -16.79 17.11
C ILE A 257 -9.24 -18.01 17.16
N GLN A 258 -9.57 -19.03 16.38
CA GLN A 258 -8.77 -20.24 16.27
C GLN A 258 -7.60 -20.01 15.31
N VAL A 259 -6.37 -20.10 15.80
CA VAL A 259 -5.18 -20.00 14.93
C VAL A 259 -4.93 -21.37 14.29
N ALA A 260 -4.98 -21.39 12.97
CA ALA A 260 -4.78 -22.59 12.15
C ALA A 260 -3.40 -22.59 11.47
N PRO A 261 -2.81 -23.76 11.19
CA PRO A 261 -1.68 -23.88 10.28
C PRO A 261 -1.94 -23.21 8.94
N ARG A 262 -0.87 -22.99 8.16
CA ARG A 262 -1.03 -22.41 6.82
C ARG A 262 -1.92 -23.29 5.94
N LEU A 263 -2.69 -22.62 5.10
CA LEU A 263 -3.42 -23.27 4.04
C LEU A 263 -2.45 -23.88 3.03
N ALA A 264 -2.58 -25.17 2.75
CA ALA A 264 -1.74 -25.94 1.83
C ALA A 264 -2.37 -26.09 0.44
N GLY A 265 -3.72 -26.10 0.38
CA GLY A 265 -4.46 -26.35 -0.85
C GLY A 265 -5.95 -26.50 -0.60
N VAL A 266 -6.60 -27.27 -1.46
CA VAL A 266 -8.00 -27.64 -1.37
C VAL A 266 -8.12 -29.16 -1.54
N GLN A 267 -8.99 -29.80 -0.75
CA GLN A 267 -9.30 -31.21 -0.86
C GLN A 267 -10.82 -31.40 -0.81
N ALA A 268 -11.38 -32.05 -1.81
CA ALA A 268 -12.83 -32.24 -1.96
C ALA A 268 -13.64 -30.95 -1.78
N GLY A 269 -13.18 -29.83 -2.40
CA GLY A 269 -13.82 -28.53 -2.31
C GLY A 269 -13.58 -27.77 -1.00
N LYS A 270 -12.91 -28.35 0.00
CA LYS A 270 -12.68 -27.74 1.33
C LYS A 270 -11.24 -27.26 1.51
N PRO A 271 -11.00 -26.19 2.28
CA PRO A 271 -9.66 -25.73 2.64
C PRO A 271 -8.85 -26.83 3.33
N LEU A 272 -7.66 -27.14 2.79
CA LEU A 272 -6.71 -28.13 3.33
C LEU A 272 -5.56 -27.39 4.04
N LEU A 273 -5.36 -27.68 5.32
CA LEU A 273 -4.27 -27.13 6.12
C LEU A 273 -2.98 -27.95 5.96
N GLN A 274 -1.83 -27.35 6.29
CA GLN A 274 -0.52 -28.02 6.23
C GLN A 274 -0.39 -29.22 7.17
N ASP A 275 -1.22 -29.34 8.19
CA ASP A 275 -1.27 -30.52 9.10
C ASP A 275 -2.18 -31.64 8.59
N GLY A 276 -2.70 -31.51 7.37
CA GLY A 276 -3.56 -32.52 6.73
C GLY A 276 -5.05 -32.42 7.07
N ARG A 277 -5.46 -31.56 7.98
CA ARG A 277 -6.89 -31.34 8.29
C ARG A 277 -7.55 -30.47 7.20
N THR A 278 -8.80 -30.83 6.89
CA THR A 278 -9.69 -29.95 6.13
C THR A 278 -10.58 -29.15 7.07
N LEU A 279 -10.91 -27.93 6.68
CA LEU A 279 -11.86 -27.10 7.41
C LEU A 279 -13.20 -27.06 6.69
N ASP A 280 -14.26 -27.18 7.48
CA ASP A 280 -15.62 -27.02 7.02
C ASP A 280 -16.04 -25.57 7.32
N VAL A 281 -16.08 -24.71 6.30
CA VAL A 281 -16.30 -23.28 6.43
C VAL A 281 -17.32 -22.77 5.44
N ASP A 282 -18.04 -21.72 5.82
CA ASP A 282 -19.07 -21.10 5.00
C ASP A 282 -18.48 -19.93 4.16
N ALA A 283 -17.33 -19.42 4.59
CA ALA A 283 -16.62 -18.38 3.85
C ALA A 283 -15.09 -18.42 4.01
N VAL A 284 -14.40 -17.88 3.01
CA VAL A 284 -12.95 -17.64 3.03
C VAL A 284 -12.67 -16.17 2.71
N VAL A 285 -12.00 -15.48 3.63
CA VAL A 285 -11.51 -14.12 3.41
C VAL A 285 -10.02 -14.14 3.11
N TRP A 286 -9.67 -13.81 1.88
CA TRP A 286 -8.29 -13.79 1.40
C TRP A 286 -7.59 -12.50 1.81
N SER A 287 -6.78 -12.55 2.86
CA SER A 287 -5.87 -11.47 3.28
C SER A 287 -4.43 -11.76 2.84
N THR A 288 -4.30 -12.26 1.63
CA THR A 288 -3.07 -12.81 1.04
C THR A 288 -2.19 -11.75 0.37
N GLY A 289 -2.56 -10.47 0.53
CA GLY A 289 -1.80 -9.33 0.07
C GLY A 289 -2.07 -8.96 -1.38
N PHE A 290 -1.16 -8.15 -1.93
CA PHE A 290 -1.29 -7.53 -3.24
C PHE A 290 0.00 -7.66 -4.02
N ARG A 291 -0.11 -7.55 -5.34
CA ARG A 291 1.02 -7.35 -6.25
C ARG A 291 0.91 -5.99 -6.90
N PRO A 292 2.02 -5.25 -7.04
CA PRO A 292 2.04 -4.12 -7.93
C PRO A 292 1.86 -4.62 -9.37
N ASP A 293 1.10 -3.88 -10.16
CA ASP A 293 0.94 -4.14 -11.59
C ASP A 293 1.66 -3.05 -12.38
N TYR A 294 2.76 -3.45 -13.00
CA TYR A 294 3.58 -2.57 -13.84
C TYR A 294 3.61 -3.04 -15.30
N GLN A 295 2.70 -3.92 -15.73
CA GLN A 295 2.68 -4.43 -17.12
C GLN A 295 2.47 -3.33 -18.17
N TRP A 296 1.90 -2.20 -17.75
CA TRP A 296 1.72 -1.02 -18.59
C TRP A 296 3.03 -0.25 -18.85
N ILE A 297 4.09 -0.49 -18.11
CA ILE A 297 5.42 0.10 -18.33
C ILE A 297 6.19 -0.79 -19.31
N LYS A 298 6.37 -0.30 -20.54
CA LYS A 298 7.02 -1.04 -21.64
C LYS A 298 8.52 -0.72 -21.71
N LEU A 299 9.22 -0.90 -20.60
CA LEU A 299 10.65 -0.64 -20.44
C LEU A 299 11.33 -1.83 -19.78
N PRO A 300 12.58 -2.16 -20.13
CA PRO A 300 13.31 -3.31 -19.57
C PRO A 300 13.93 -2.96 -18.19
N ILE A 301 13.09 -2.58 -17.24
CA ILE A 301 13.52 -2.10 -15.92
C ILE A 301 13.13 -3.02 -14.77
N PHE A 302 12.51 -4.17 -15.07
CA PHE A 302 12.01 -5.10 -14.07
C PHE A 302 12.89 -6.34 -14.00
N ASN A 303 13.06 -6.87 -12.77
CA ASN A 303 13.65 -8.19 -12.57
C ASN A 303 12.62 -9.30 -12.89
N GLY A 304 13.05 -10.57 -12.83
CA GLY A 304 12.19 -11.73 -13.11
C GLY A 304 10.93 -11.86 -12.22
N ASN A 305 10.84 -11.11 -11.13
CA ASN A 305 9.69 -11.06 -10.22
C ASN A 305 8.79 -9.82 -10.46
N GLY A 306 9.02 -9.04 -11.51
CA GLY A 306 8.24 -7.84 -11.81
C GLY A 306 8.51 -6.65 -10.88
N VAL A 307 9.61 -6.70 -10.11
CA VAL A 307 10.02 -5.59 -9.24
C VAL A 307 10.92 -4.64 -10.02
N PRO A 308 10.68 -3.31 -9.99
CA PRO A 308 11.52 -2.36 -10.70
C PRO A 308 12.94 -2.35 -10.11
N HIS A 309 13.94 -2.35 -10.99
CA HIS A 309 15.33 -2.15 -10.59
C HIS A 309 15.55 -0.67 -10.31
N HIS A 310 15.84 -0.32 -9.07
CA HIS A 310 16.01 1.07 -8.67
C HIS A 310 17.03 1.23 -7.54
N GLU A 311 17.63 2.40 -7.47
CA GLU A 311 18.40 2.87 -6.33
C GLU A 311 17.69 4.10 -5.75
N ARG A 312 17.16 4.00 -4.53
CA ARG A 312 16.37 5.06 -3.85
C ARG A 312 15.21 5.62 -4.70
N GLY A 313 14.68 4.84 -5.64
CA GLY A 313 13.62 5.27 -6.56
C GLY A 313 14.11 5.78 -7.91
N VAL A 314 15.42 6.03 -8.09
CA VAL A 314 16.03 6.34 -9.39
C VAL A 314 16.23 5.04 -10.16
N VAL A 315 15.83 5.00 -11.43
CA VAL A 315 15.97 3.81 -12.29
C VAL A 315 17.26 3.89 -13.10
N PRO A 316 18.28 3.05 -12.81
CA PRO A 316 19.49 3.01 -13.61
C PRO A 316 19.18 2.66 -15.06
N GLY A 317 19.81 3.37 -16.02
CA GLY A 317 19.61 3.13 -17.45
C GLY A 317 18.30 3.68 -18.05
N ALA A 318 17.42 4.27 -17.23
CA ALA A 318 16.19 4.93 -17.70
C ALA A 318 16.14 6.39 -17.20
N LYS A 319 17.03 7.24 -17.75
CA LYS A 319 17.10 8.68 -17.38
C LYS A 319 15.72 9.31 -17.47
N GLY A 320 15.30 10.00 -16.40
CA GLY A 320 14.00 10.66 -16.30
C GLY A 320 12.87 9.75 -15.78
N LEU A 321 13.15 8.50 -15.40
CA LEU A 321 12.15 7.61 -14.80
C LEU A 321 12.46 7.36 -13.33
N TYR A 322 11.44 7.55 -12.49
CA TYR A 322 11.57 7.48 -11.03
C TYR A 322 10.39 6.76 -10.41
N PHE A 323 10.59 6.21 -9.19
CA PHE A 323 9.55 5.64 -8.34
C PHE A 323 9.51 6.36 -7.00
N VAL A 324 8.30 6.58 -6.46
CA VAL A 324 8.08 7.09 -5.10
C VAL A 324 6.97 6.29 -4.42
N GLY A 325 7.19 5.96 -3.14
CA GLY A 325 6.23 5.21 -2.34
C GLY A 325 6.35 3.70 -2.43
N LEU A 326 7.47 3.17 -2.91
CA LEU A 326 7.75 1.74 -2.87
C LEU A 326 7.98 1.27 -1.43
N HIS A 327 7.60 0.02 -1.15
CA HIS A 327 7.90 -0.60 0.14
C HIS A 327 9.40 -0.59 0.44
N PHE A 328 9.75 0.02 1.58
CA PHE A 328 11.13 0.15 2.02
C PHE A 328 12.04 0.74 0.92
N GLN A 329 11.61 1.79 0.26
CA GLN A 329 12.39 2.45 -0.78
C GLN A 329 13.71 2.98 -0.22
N THR A 330 13.65 3.74 0.87
CA THR A 330 14.80 4.22 1.64
C THR A 330 14.70 3.84 3.12
N ALA A 331 13.52 3.70 3.70
CA ALA A 331 13.28 3.36 5.08
C ALA A 331 12.01 2.52 5.25
N LEU A 332 11.80 1.95 6.42
CA LEU A 332 10.56 1.22 6.76
C LEU A 332 9.32 2.09 6.58
N THR A 333 9.46 3.41 6.72
CA THR A 333 8.36 4.37 6.60
C THR A 333 8.07 4.85 5.17
N SER A 334 8.85 4.45 4.17
CA SER A 334 8.77 4.97 2.78
C SER A 334 7.38 4.89 2.13
N ALA A 335 6.58 3.86 2.44
CA ALA A 335 5.23 3.70 1.90
C ALA A 335 4.13 4.30 2.80
N LEU A 336 4.48 4.83 3.98
CA LEU A 336 3.54 5.42 4.92
C LEU A 336 3.26 6.89 4.57
N ILE A 337 2.08 7.39 4.92
CA ILE A 337 1.69 8.79 4.67
C ILE A 337 2.78 9.74 5.22
N GLY A 338 3.15 9.59 6.49
CA GLY A 338 4.13 10.49 7.12
C GLY A 338 5.60 10.21 6.78
N GLY A 339 5.91 9.14 6.03
CA GLY A 339 7.28 8.77 5.68
C GLY A 339 7.66 9.06 4.23
N VAL A 340 6.69 9.01 3.33
CA VAL A 340 6.90 9.12 1.88
C VAL A 340 7.49 10.45 1.43
N GLY A 341 7.29 11.51 2.21
CA GLY A 341 7.78 12.85 1.91
C GLY A 341 9.30 12.94 1.74
N LYS A 342 10.07 12.10 2.47
CA LYS A 342 11.54 12.05 2.34
C LYS A 342 11.96 11.50 0.97
N ASP A 343 11.31 10.44 0.52
CA ASP A 343 11.60 9.84 -0.78
C ASP A 343 11.19 10.78 -1.92
N ALA A 344 10.03 11.42 -1.80
CA ALA A 344 9.58 12.43 -2.76
C ALA A 344 10.56 13.61 -2.87
N GLN A 345 11.03 14.12 -1.74
CA GLN A 345 12.03 15.20 -1.69
C GLN A 345 13.35 14.78 -2.32
N TYR A 346 13.82 13.56 -2.03
CA TYR A 346 15.05 13.04 -2.62
C TYR A 346 14.95 12.99 -4.15
N ILE A 347 13.87 12.39 -4.68
CA ILE A 347 13.66 12.26 -6.13
C ILE A 347 13.56 13.62 -6.80
N THR A 348 12.77 14.55 -6.29
CA THR A 348 12.59 15.86 -6.92
C THR A 348 13.86 16.72 -6.88
N ARG A 349 14.69 16.60 -5.82
CA ARG A 349 16.04 17.22 -5.78
C ARG A 349 17.01 16.54 -6.76
N PHE A 350 16.98 15.23 -6.86
CA PHE A 350 17.82 14.50 -7.80
C PHE A 350 17.55 14.95 -9.24
N MET A 351 16.26 15.11 -9.60
CA MET A 351 15.83 15.56 -10.92
C MET A 351 16.34 16.97 -11.28
N GLN A 352 16.51 17.86 -10.30
CA GLN A 352 17.05 19.22 -10.54
C GLN A 352 18.53 19.22 -10.90
N ASN A 353 19.27 18.20 -10.45
CA ASN A 353 20.73 18.12 -10.58
C ASN A 353 21.16 17.16 -11.71
N SER A 354 20.21 16.58 -12.48
CA SER A 354 20.42 15.60 -13.55
C SER A 354 20.06 16.15 -14.93
#